data_4c2e108547f1b3201995403672a4fc88
#
_entry.id   4c2e108547f1b3201995403672a4fc88
#
_cell.length_a   1.000
_cell.length_b   1.000
_cell.length_c   1.000
_cell.angle_alpha   90.00
_cell.angle_beta   90.00
_cell.angle_gamma   90.00
#
_symmetry.space_group_name_H-M   'P 1'
#
loop_
_entity.id
_entity.type
_entity.pdbx_description
1 polymer ?
#
loop_
_entity_poly.entity_id
_entity_poly.type
_entity_poly.pdbx_seq_one_letter_code
_entity_poly.pdbx_strand_id
1 'polypeptide(L)'
;FDLRQALVKSGKNIEIKKNNLTQLYRFFTAENLLNKEIFTDSNKLNKNFYDELLYLMGLEETKLGTSKIISRLKPTKRQRYSFVENIIDKLEMKDVPKERQEDIAIQLTVVWINRILFLKLLESQLVLFNKDESYRFLTYEKLPNFEEIYSLFFAVLAKKVSERNERVQEKFSYVPYLNSSLFEETELEISKDGIGIDRLPEGDIEIFSKTALKGVDKKRKKGNINFIEYLFEFLDSYDFSTSISHHEKSKNDLINASVLGLIFEKINGYRDGSFYTPGNITMYMSR
;
A
#
# COMPACT_ATOMS: atom_id res chain seq x y z
N PHE A 1 -3.85 5.67 28.39
CA PHE A 1 -3.61 5.86 29.83
C PHE A 1 -2.61 7.03 30.01
N ASP A 2 -3.03 8.12 30.69
CA ASP A 2 -2.12 9.24 30.97
C ASP A 2 -1.44 9.02 32.33
N LEU A 3 -0.15 8.67 32.29
CA LEU A 3 0.68 8.44 33.48
C LEU A 3 0.69 9.65 34.43
N ARG A 4 0.51 10.89 33.92
CA ARG A 4 0.46 12.10 34.72
C ARG A 4 -0.76 12.16 35.63
N GLN A 5 -1.87 11.54 35.24
CA GLN A 5 -3.08 11.46 36.07
C GLN A 5 -2.99 10.40 37.16
N ALA A 6 -2.10 9.42 37.02
CA ALA A 6 -1.87 8.37 38.00
C ALA A 6 -0.94 8.80 39.13
N LEU A 7 -0.16 9.84 38.93
CA LEU A 7 0.85 10.32 39.87
C LEU A 7 0.32 11.53 40.66
N VAL A 8 0.57 11.55 41.96
CA VAL A 8 0.26 12.68 42.84
C VAL A 8 1.56 13.14 43.49
N LYS A 9 1.78 14.44 43.50
CA LYS A 9 2.90 15.05 44.17
C LYS A 9 2.53 15.31 45.65
N SER A 10 3.18 14.61 46.56
CA SER A 10 3.03 14.82 48.00
C SER A 10 4.34 15.30 48.59
N GLY A 11 4.46 16.59 48.91
CA GLY A 11 5.71 17.19 49.37
C GLY A 11 6.85 17.08 48.36
N LYS A 12 7.99 16.48 48.78
CA LYS A 12 9.17 16.21 47.91
C LYS A 12 9.07 14.85 47.15
N ASN A 13 8.09 14.03 47.48
CA ASN A 13 7.96 12.69 46.94
C ASN A 13 6.82 12.63 45.90
N ILE A 14 6.97 11.74 44.92
CA ILE A 14 5.94 11.42 43.95
C ILE A 14 5.31 10.09 44.39
N GLU A 15 4.03 10.09 44.69
CA GLU A 15 3.29 8.92 45.10
C GLU A 15 2.26 8.51 44.03
N ILE A 16 2.03 7.20 43.91
CA ILE A 16 1.01 6.67 42.99
C ILE A 16 -0.30 6.57 43.74
N LYS A 17 -1.38 7.13 43.20
CA LYS A 17 -2.70 6.99 43.80
C LYS A 17 -3.08 5.52 43.93
N LYS A 18 -3.44 5.08 45.15
CA LYS A 18 -3.74 3.69 45.47
C LYS A 18 -4.76 3.04 44.52
N ASN A 19 -5.75 3.82 44.07
CA ASN A 19 -6.77 3.37 43.13
C ASN A 19 -6.23 3.18 41.68
N ASN A 20 -5.10 3.77 41.33
CA ASN A 20 -4.49 3.68 40.01
C ASN A 20 -3.40 2.63 39.94
N LEU A 21 -3.00 2.05 41.09
CA LEU A 21 -1.96 1.02 41.13
C LEU A 21 -2.37 -0.23 40.35
N THR A 22 -3.64 -0.61 40.44
CA THR A 22 -4.19 -1.76 39.72
C THR A 22 -4.24 -1.49 38.20
N GLN A 23 -4.54 -0.24 37.80
CA GLN A 23 -4.54 0.15 36.39
C GLN A 23 -3.13 0.21 35.83
N LEU A 24 -2.17 0.72 36.63
CA LEU A 24 -0.75 0.73 36.29
C LEU A 24 -0.20 -0.70 36.19
N TYR A 25 -0.55 -1.56 37.15
CA TYR A 25 -0.17 -2.97 37.12
C TYR A 25 -0.73 -3.69 35.89
N ARG A 26 -2.02 -3.48 35.57
CA ARG A 26 -2.63 -4.02 34.33
C ARG A 26 -1.93 -3.50 33.07
N PHE A 27 -1.53 -2.24 33.02
CA PHE A 27 -0.80 -1.67 31.89
C PHE A 27 0.56 -2.32 31.67
N PHE A 28 1.25 -2.69 32.77
CA PHE A 28 2.56 -3.35 32.74
C PHE A 28 2.49 -4.88 32.86
N THR A 29 1.31 -5.49 32.85
CA THR A 29 1.22 -6.96 32.82
C THR A 29 1.76 -7.50 31.50
N ALA A 30 2.35 -8.69 31.56
CA ALA A 30 2.82 -9.39 30.36
C ALA A 30 1.71 -9.59 29.32
N GLU A 31 0.43 -9.71 29.76
CA GLU A 31 -0.73 -9.82 28.89
C GLU A 31 -0.99 -8.53 28.11
N ASN A 32 -0.77 -7.34 28.68
CA ASN A 32 -0.91 -6.08 27.99
C ASN A 32 0.36 -5.65 27.23
N LEU A 33 1.55 -5.94 27.76
CA LEU A 33 2.82 -5.66 27.09
C LEU A 33 3.15 -6.67 26.00
N LEU A 34 2.70 -7.92 26.20
CA LEU A 34 2.87 -9.03 25.28
C LEU A 34 1.54 -9.46 24.67
N ASN A 35 0.54 -8.54 24.62
CA ASN A 35 -0.80 -8.87 24.17
C ASN A 35 -0.70 -9.60 22.81
N LYS A 36 -0.66 -10.93 22.91
CA LYS A 36 -0.48 -11.83 21.76
C LYS A 36 -1.56 -11.61 20.71
N GLU A 37 -2.75 -11.13 21.11
CA GLU A 37 -3.85 -10.83 20.20
C GLU A 37 -3.58 -9.55 19.41
N ILE A 38 -3.02 -8.50 20.03
CA ILE A 38 -2.66 -7.26 19.32
C ILE A 38 -1.43 -7.50 18.42
N PHE A 39 -0.46 -8.32 18.84
CA PHE A 39 0.75 -8.60 18.06
C PHE A 39 0.58 -9.74 17.05
N THR A 40 -0.36 -10.68 17.26
CA THR A 40 -0.52 -11.83 16.37
C THR A 40 -1.50 -11.56 15.22
N ASP A 41 -2.54 -10.78 15.41
CA ASP A 41 -3.49 -10.47 14.31
C ASP A 41 -3.05 -9.26 13.45
N SER A 42 -2.45 -8.24 14.06
CA SER A 42 -1.95 -7.08 13.30
C SER A 42 -0.70 -7.36 12.47
N ASN A 43 -0.02 -8.48 12.69
CA ASN A 43 1.19 -8.89 11.96
C ASN A 43 0.97 -10.07 11.01
N LYS A 44 -0.27 -10.52 10.83
CA LYS A 44 -0.57 -11.53 9.81
C LYS A 44 -0.80 -10.87 8.47
N LEU A 45 -0.16 -11.44 7.44
CA LEU A 45 -0.46 -11.08 6.06
C LEU A 45 -1.96 -11.27 5.80
N ASN A 46 -2.66 -10.19 5.44
CA ASN A 46 -4.04 -10.30 4.99
C ASN A 46 -4.05 -11.01 3.63
N LYS A 47 -4.41 -12.29 3.66
CA LYS A 47 -4.33 -13.15 2.47
C LYS A 47 -5.28 -12.69 1.36
N ASN A 48 -6.46 -12.19 1.71
CA ASN A 48 -7.45 -11.73 0.71
C ASN A 48 -6.91 -10.50 -0.02
N PHE A 49 -6.38 -9.53 0.73
CA PHE A 49 -5.72 -8.37 0.16
C PHE A 49 -4.55 -8.76 -0.76
N TYR A 50 -3.68 -9.64 -0.29
CA TYR A 50 -2.51 -10.07 -1.04
C TYR A 50 -2.87 -10.82 -2.33
N ASP A 51 -3.81 -11.75 -2.27
CA ASP A 51 -4.25 -12.53 -3.43
C ASP A 51 -4.90 -11.62 -4.51
N GLU A 52 -5.74 -10.66 -4.10
CA GLU A 52 -6.39 -9.71 -5.00
C GLU A 52 -5.41 -8.69 -5.57
N LEU A 53 -4.44 -8.22 -4.76
CA LEU A 53 -3.36 -7.36 -5.24
C LEU A 53 -2.52 -8.05 -6.31
N LEU A 54 -2.10 -9.30 -6.07
CA LEU A 54 -1.37 -10.08 -7.07
C LEU A 54 -2.17 -10.25 -8.36
N TYR A 55 -3.48 -10.51 -8.26
CA TYR A 55 -4.36 -10.62 -9.42
C TYR A 55 -4.37 -9.31 -10.23
N LEU A 56 -4.53 -8.15 -9.60
CA LEU A 56 -4.44 -6.83 -10.24
C LEU A 56 -3.07 -6.62 -10.92
N MET A 57 -2.00 -7.05 -10.25
CA MET A 57 -0.67 -6.99 -10.83
C MET A 57 -0.51 -7.90 -12.06
N GLY A 58 -1.33 -8.93 -12.22
CA GLY A 58 -1.18 -9.97 -13.24
C GLY A 58 -0.27 -11.11 -12.79
N LEU A 59 -0.14 -11.32 -11.49
CA LEU A 59 0.78 -12.26 -10.85
C LEU A 59 0.05 -13.31 -10.01
N GLU A 60 0.72 -14.42 -9.73
CA GLU A 60 0.28 -15.44 -8.78
C GLU A 60 1.45 -15.99 -7.96
N GLU A 61 1.17 -16.46 -6.74
CA GLU A 61 2.15 -17.17 -5.92
C GLU A 61 2.16 -18.65 -6.33
N THR A 62 3.31 -19.13 -6.80
CA THR A 62 3.51 -20.53 -7.21
C THR A 62 4.54 -21.21 -6.32
N LYS A 63 4.48 -22.54 -6.22
CA LYS A 63 5.48 -23.33 -5.52
C LYS A 63 6.57 -23.78 -6.48
N LEU A 64 7.82 -23.49 -6.16
CA LEU A 64 9.00 -24.04 -6.83
C LEU A 64 9.78 -24.88 -5.81
N GLY A 65 9.58 -26.20 -5.82
CA GLY A 65 10.10 -27.09 -4.76
C GLY A 65 9.49 -26.75 -3.41
N THR A 66 10.33 -26.42 -2.43
CA THR A 66 9.90 -26.01 -1.08
C THR A 66 9.63 -24.51 -0.96
N SER A 67 10.06 -23.70 -1.90
CA SER A 67 9.94 -22.25 -1.90
C SER A 67 8.68 -21.78 -2.63
N LYS A 68 8.15 -20.65 -2.18
CA LYS A 68 7.08 -19.94 -2.87
C LYS A 68 7.70 -18.78 -3.63
N ILE A 69 7.35 -18.66 -4.90
CA ILE A 69 7.80 -17.59 -5.78
C ILE A 69 6.59 -16.88 -6.37
N ILE A 70 6.76 -15.61 -6.71
CA ILE A 70 5.79 -14.85 -7.49
C ILE A 70 6.14 -15.02 -8.96
N SER A 71 5.15 -15.32 -9.77
CA SER A 71 5.27 -15.47 -11.20
C SER A 71 4.08 -14.89 -11.93
N ARG A 72 4.24 -14.65 -13.22
CA ARG A 72 3.18 -14.23 -14.12
C ARG A 72 2.02 -15.22 -14.09
N LEU A 73 0.78 -14.73 -14.15
CA LEU A 73 -0.40 -15.58 -14.22
C LEU A 73 -0.32 -16.59 -15.38
N LYS A 74 -0.89 -17.77 -15.17
CA LYS A 74 -1.02 -18.78 -16.22
C LYS A 74 -1.77 -18.21 -17.42
N PRO A 75 -1.42 -18.58 -18.66
CA PRO A 75 -2.01 -18.00 -19.88
C PRO A 75 -3.55 -17.94 -19.89
N THR A 76 -4.22 -18.97 -19.33
CA THR A 76 -5.69 -19.03 -19.25
C THR A 76 -6.33 -18.06 -18.27
N LYS A 77 -5.53 -17.41 -17.41
CA LYS A 77 -6.01 -16.47 -16.38
C LYS A 77 -5.53 -15.04 -16.61
N ARG A 78 -4.72 -14.81 -17.65
CA ARG A 78 -4.18 -13.49 -17.94
C ARG A 78 -5.28 -12.54 -18.38
N GLN A 79 -5.25 -11.34 -17.83
CA GLN A 79 -6.11 -10.24 -18.19
C GLN A 79 -5.29 -9.20 -18.94
N ARG A 80 -5.63 -8.87 -20.17
CA ARG A 80 -4.86 -8.00 -21.05
C ARG A 80 -4.46 -6.68 -20.39
N TYR A 81 -5.34 -6.08 -19.62
CA TYR A 81 -5.13 -4.81 -18.96
C TYR A 81 -4.69 -4.92 -17.49
N SER A 82 -4.39 -6.15 -16.98
CA SER A 82 -3.63 -6.26 -15.74
C SER A 82 -2.24 -5.64 -15.93
N PHE A 83 -1.63 -5.17 -14.83
CA PHE A 83 -0.48 -4.28 -14.97
C PHE A 83 0.68 -4.92 -15.75
N VAL A 84 1.10 -6.15 -15.38
CA VAL A 84 2.18 -6.88 -16.08
C VAL A 84 1.86 -7.13 -17.54
N GLU A 85 0.63 -7.57 -17.87
CA GLU A 85 0.26 -7.86 -19.27
C GLU A 85 0.27 -6.59 -20.11
N ASN A 86 -0.23 -5.49 -19.56
CA ASN A 86 -0.27 -4.19 -20.23
C ASN A 86 1.15 -3.67 -20.54
N ILE A 87 2.09 -3.85 -19.60
CA ILE A 87 3.50 -3.50 -19.82
C ILE A 87 4.14 -4.42 -20.86
N ILE A 88 3.85 -5.71 -20.84
CA ILE A 88 4.39 -6.67 -21.82
C ILE A 88 3.92 -6.32 -23.24
N ASP A 89 2.65 -6.02 -23.45
CA ASP A 89 2.13 -5.54 -24.74
C ASP A 89 2.92 -4.32 -25.23
N LYS A 90 3.29 -3.41 -24.32
CA LYS A 90 4.10 -2.22 -24.64
C LYS A 90 5.55 -2.57 -24.99
N LEU A 91 6.14 -3.53 -24.27
CA LEU A 91 7.51 -4.01 -24.52
C LEU A 91 7.61 -4.75 -25.85
N GLU A 92 6.59 -5.51 -26.24
CA GLU A 92 6.51 -6.17 -27.56
C GLU A 92 6.51 -5.15 -28.69
N MET A 93 5.80 -4.03 -28.55
CA MET A 93 5.82 -2.92 -29.53
C MET A 93 7.19 -2.24 -29.67
N LYS A 94 8.08 -2.43 -28.71
CA LYS A 94 9.44 -1.86 -28.67
C LYS A 94 10.52 -2.87 -29.01
N ASP A 95 10.16 -4.02 -29.55
CA ASP A 95 11.08 -5.10 -29.93
C ASP A 95 12.03 -5.56 -28.80
N VAL A 96 11.57 -5.48 -27.55
CA VAL A 96 12.35 -5.98 -26.41
C VAL A 96 12.37 -7.51 -26.47
N PRO A 97 13.54 -8.16 -26.32
CA PRO A 97 13.66 -9.62 -26.34
C PRO A 97 12.72 -10.29 -25.32
N LYS A 98 12.01 -11.35 -25.75
CA LYS A 98 10.98 -12.03 -24.93
C LYS A 98 11.50 -12.50 -23.57
N GLU A 99 12.74 -12.93 -23.51
CA GLU A 99 13.39 -13.41 -22.28
C GLU A 99 13.51 -12.32 -21.22
N ARG A 100 13.48 -11.05 -21.62
CA ARG A 100 13.61 -9.90 -20.73
C ARG A 100 12.26 -9.22 -20.44
N GLN A 101 11.24 -9.42 -21.27
CA GLN A 101 9.96 -8.72 -21.15
C GLN A 101 9.27 -8.98 -19.81
N GLU A 102 9.15 -10.24 -19.41
CA GLU A 102 8.48 -10.62 -18.16
C GLU A 102 9.18 -10.01 -16.95
N ASP A 103 10.48 -10.06 -16.94
CA ASP A 103 11.33 -9.54 -15.88
C ASP A 103 11.19 -8.02 -15.71
N ILE A 104 11.27 -7.28 -16.80
CA ILE A 104 11.11 -5.82 -16.82
C ILE A 104 9.68 -5.44 -16.40
N ALA A 105 8.68 -6.16 -16.92
CA ALA A 105 7.29 -5.89 -16.60
C ALA A 105 6.99 -6.11 -15.11
N ILE A 106 7.51 -7.19 -14.52
CA ILE A 106 7.35 -7.46 -13.08
C ILE A 106 8.06 -6.37 -12.26
N GLN A 107 9.30 -6.00 -12.61
CA GLN A 107 10.03 -4.94 -11.89
C GLN A 107 9.27 -3.62 -11.86
N LEU A 108 8.81 -3.16 -13.02
CA LEU A 108 8.06 -1.91 -13.13
C LEU A 108 6.74 -1.97 -12.37
N THR A 109 6.01 -3.09 -12.50
CA THR A 109 4.77 -3.31 -11.77
C THR A 109 5.00 -3.22 -10.26
N VAL A 110 6.05 -3.88 -9.76
CA VAL A 110 6.40 -3.86 -8.33
C VAL A 110 6.75 -2.45 -7.86
N VAL A 111 7.56 -1.71 -8.61
CA VAL A 111 7.92 -0.32 -8.26
C VAL A 111 6.68 0.56 -8.19
N TRP A 112 5.80 0.50 -9.17
CA TRP A 112 4.58 1.32 -9.21
C TRP A 112 3.60 0.96 -8.12
N ILE A 113 3.35 -0.32 -7.88
CA ILE A 113 2.48 -0.78 -6.80
C ILE A 113 3.05 -0.37 -5.43
N ASN A 114 4.34 -0.48 -5.20
CA ASN A 114 4.97 -0.01 -3.97
C ASN A 114 4.74 1.49 -3.74
N ARG A 115 4.88 2.31 -4.79
CA ARG A 115 4.56 3.75 -4.72
C ARG A 115 3.09 3.99 -4.36
N ILE A 116 2.17 3.31 -5.04
CA ILE A 116 0.73 3.47 -4.81
C ILE A 116 0.34 3.04 -3.39
N LEU A 117 0.84 1.90 -2.90
CA LEU A 117 0.57 1.43 -1.54
C LEU A 117 1.14 2.37 -0.47
N PHE A 118 2.34 2.90 -0.69
CA PHE A 118 2.91 3.92 0.20
C PHE A 118 2.05 5.19 0.21
N LEU A 119 1.59 5.63 -0.97
CA LEU A 119 0.72 6.81 -1.07
C LEU A 119 -0.63 6.58 -0.42
N LYS A 120 -1.16 5.35 -0.45
CA LYS A 120 -2.41 5.02 0.26
C LYS A 120 -2.27 5.15 1.77
N LEU A 121 -1.12 4.75 2.34
CA LEU A 121 -0.82 5.04 3.74
C LEU A 121 -0.74 6.55 4.03
N LEU A 122 -0.02 7.29 3.18
CA LEU A 122 0.11 8.74 3.33
C LEU A 122 -1.25 9.44 3.26
N GLU A 123 -2.07 9.10 2.26
CA GLU A 123 -3.43 9.63 2.11
C GLU A 123 -4.24 9.40 3.37
N SER A 124 -4.23 8.16 3.89
CA SER A 124 -4.96 7.83 5.12
C SER A 124 -4.49 8.64 6.33
N GLN A 125 -3.18 8.96 6.43
CA GLN A 125 -2.67 9.83 7.48
C GLN A 125 -3.11 11.29 7.29
N LEU A 126 -3.12 11.79 6.06
CA LEU A 126 -3.56 13.15 5.76
C LEU A 126 -5.06 13.34 6.09
N VAL A 127 -5.90 12.40 5.69
CA VAL A 127 -7.33 12.40 6.00
C VAL A 127 -7.56 12.34 7.51
N LEU A 128 -6.85 11.45 8.20
CA LEU A 128 -6.96 11.28 9.64
C LEU A 128 -6.51 12.52 10.42
N PHE A 129 -5.38 13.10 10.04
CA PHE A 129 -4.82 14.28 10.71
C PHE A 129 -5.71 15.52 10.53
N ASN A 130 -6.21 15.74 9.31
CA ASN A 130 -7.07 16.88 9.00
C ASN A 130 -8.54 16.63 9.34
N LYS A 131 -8.95 15.37 9.58
CA LYS A 131 -10.34 14.94 9.77
C LYS A 131 -11.26 15.35 8.61
N ASP A 132 -10.73 15.30 7.40
CA ASP A 132 -11.38 15.79 6.19
C ASP A 132 -11.09 14.85 5.01
N GLU A 133 -12.14 14.26 4.45
CA GLU A 133 -12.10 13.35 3.29
C GLU A 133 -11.66 14.07 2.00
N SER A 134 -11.70 15.39 1.94
CA SER A 134 -11.23 16.16 0.76
C SER A 134 -9.73 15.98 0.49
N TYR A 135 -8.97 15.57 1.52
CA TYR A 135 -7.55 15.22 1.40
C TYR A 135 -7.28 13.91 0.65
N ARG A 136 -8.31 13.17 0.26
CA ARG A 136 -8.16 11.99 -0.60
C ARG A 136 -7.70 12.41 -2.00
N PHE A 137 -6.68 11.74 -2.51
CA PHE A 137 -6.14 12.00 -3.85
C PHE A 137 -5.99 10.74 -4.70
N LEU A 138 -5.96 9.55 -4.11
CA LEU A 138 -5.95 8.26 -4.81
C LEU A 138 -7.38 7.83 -5.15
N THR A 139 -8.01 8.54 -6.04
CA THR A 139 -9.37 8.25 -6.51
C THR A 139 -9.40 8.24 -8.03
N TYR A 140 -10.30 7.43 -8.62
CA TYR A 140 -10.46 7.38 -10.08
C TYR A 140 -10.84 8.73 -10.69
N GLU A 141 -11.60 9.55 -9.96
CA GLU A 141 -11.97 10.90 -10.39
C GLU A 141 -10.74 11.80 -10.58
N LYS A 142 -9.78 11.73 -9.66
CA LYS A 142 -8.56 12.56 -9.69
C LYS A 142 -7.47 11.96 -10.57
N LEU A 143 -7.39 10.65 -10.67
CA LEU A 143 -6.34 9.90 -11.36
C LEU A 143 -6.96 8.85 -12.29
N PRO A 144 -7.64 9.26 -13.38
CA PRO A 144 -8.38 8.34 -14.24
C PRO A 144 -7.49 7.45 -15.14
N ASN A 145 -6.21 7.78 -15.27
CA ASN A 145 -5.30 7.13 -16.21
C ASN A 145 -3.86 7.07 -15.69
N PHE A 146 -3.00 6.32 -16.38
CA PHE A 146 -1.59 6.18 -16.02
C PHE A 146 -0.81 7.49 -16.11
N GLU A 147 -1.16 8.40 -17.04
CA GLU A 147 -0.52 9.72 -17.18
C GLU A 147 -0.71 10.58 -15.91
N GLU A 148 -1.92 10.59 -15.35
CA GLU A 148 -2.22 11.34 -14.13
C GLU A 148 -1.51 10.73 -12.91
N ILE A 149 -1.38 9.39 -12.83
CA ILE A 149 -0.62 8.72 -11.78
C ILE A 149 0.88 9.04 -11.92
N TYR A 150 1.42 9.01 -13.12
CA TYR A 150 2.79 9.40 -13.42
C TYR A 150 3.04 10.87 -13.02
N SER A 151 2.13 11.76 -13.39
CA SER A 151 2.18 13.18 -13.00
C SER A 151 2.17 13.36 -11.48
N LEU A 152 1.36 12.59 -10.74
CA LEU A 152 1.37 12.59 -9.29
C LEU A 152 2.75 12.21 -8.74
N PHE A 153 3.39 11.17 -9.26
CA PHE A 153 4.71 10.74 -8.79
C PHE A 153 5.78 11.80 -9.06
N PHE A 154 5.91 12.25 -10.30
CA PHE A 154 7.08 12.98 -10.78
C PHE A 154 6.89 14.50 -10.93
N ALA A 155 5.66 14.98 -11.00
CA ALA A 155 5.37 16.41 -11.06
C ALA A 155 4.85 16.98 -9.73
N VAL A 156 4.33 16.12 -8.81
CA VAL A 156 3.81 16.56 -7.51
C VAL A 156 4.77 16.15 -6.39
N LEU A 157 4.96 14.83 -6.20
CA LEU A 157 5.66 14.30 -5.03
C LEU A 157 7.17 14.50 -5.10
N ALA A 158 7.75 14.38 -6.28
CA ALA A 158 9.18 14.60 -6.50
C ALA A 158 9.59 16.08 -6.61
N LYS A 159 8.62 17.02 -6.67
CA LYS A 159 8.88 18.46 -6.82
C LYS A 159 8.40 19.26 -5.63
N LYS A 160 9.22 20.25 -5.22
CA LYS A 160 8.78 21.24 -4.24
C LYS A 160 7.56 21.99 -4.74
N VAL A 161 6.70 22.45 -3.84
CA VAL A 161 5.46 23.16 -4.19
C VAL A 161 5.74 24.35 -5.10
N SER A 162 6.83 25.10 -4.86
CA SER A 162 7.25 26.23 -5.69
C SER A 162 7.72 25.88 -7.10
N GLU A 163 7.99 24.61 -7.38
CA GLU A 163 8.50 24.11 -8.67
C GLU A 163 7.41 23.42 -9.49
N ARG A 164 6.21 23.27 -8.93
CA ARG A 164 5.06 22.66 -9.60
C ARG A 164 4.42 23.67 -10.56
N ASN A 165 3.95 23.21 -11.71
CA ASN A 165 3.17 24.02 -12.62
C ASN A 165 1.76 24.32 -12.06
N GLU A 166 1.09 25.34 -12.61
CA GLU A 166 -0.21 25.81 -12.13
C GLU A 166 -1.28 24.71 -12.12
N ARG A 167 -1.39 23.93 -13.19
CA ARG A 167 -2.36 22.80 -13.31
C ARG A 167 -2.20 21.79 -12.18
N VAL A 168 -0.95 21.44 -11.87
CA VAL A 168 -0.62 20.49 -10.82
C VAL A 168 -0.86 21.09 -9.44
N GLN A 169 -0.57 22.37 -9.25
CA GLN A 169 -0.84 23.08 -8.00
C GLN A 169 -2.34 23.17 -7.70
N GLU A 170 -3.17 23.51 -8.68
CA GLU A 170 -4.63 23.56 -8.48
C GLU A 170 -5.19 22.21 -8.00
N LYS A 171 -4.74 21.13 -8.64
CA LYS A 171 -5.27 19.78 -8.36
C LYS A 171 -4.72 19.15 -7.07
N PHE A 172 -3.45 19.42 -6.74
CA PHE A 172 -2.69 18.70 -5.70
C PHE A 172 -1.95 19.64 -4.73
N SER A 173 -2.44 20.87 -4.48
CA SER A 173 -1.81 21.83 -3.58
C SER A 173 -1.59 21.30 -2.16
N TYR A 174 -2.49 20.46 -1.68
CA TYR A 174 -2.49 19.87 -0.34
C TYR A 174 -1.61 18.60 -0.23
N VAL A 175 -1.15 18.07 -1.35
CA VAL A 175 -0.26 16.90 -1.35
C VAL A 175 1.17 17.36 -1.09
N PRO A 176 1.84 16.83 -0.04
CA PRO A 176 3.17 17.29 0.33
C PRO A 176 4.23 16.93 -0.71
N TYR A 177 5.35 17.66 -0.71
CA TYR A 177 6.58 17.22 -1.35
C TYR A 177 7.22 16.10 -0.54
N LEU A 178 7.63 15.04 -1.21
CA LEU A 178 8.32 13.91 -0.60
C LEU A 178 9.74 13.83 -1.16
N ASN A 179 10.70 14.21 -0.35
CA ASN A 179 12.12 14.04 -0.68
C ASN A 179 12.52 12.55 -0.44
N SER A 180 12.14 11.68 -1.38
CA SER A 180 12.35 10.25 -1.24
C SER A 180 12.74 9.65 -2.58
N SER A 181 13.78 8.82 -2.58
CA SER A 181 14.20 8.03 -3.75
C SER A 181 13.09 7.09 -4.29
N LEU A 182 12.06 6.83 -3.50
CA LEU A 182 10.88 6.09 -3.96
C LEU A 182 10.19 6.79 -5.16
N PHE A 183 10.25 8.13 -5.24
CA PHE A 183 9.66 8.94 -6.30
C PHE A 183 10.71 9.48 -7.29
N GLU A 184 11.89 8.89 -7.35
CA GLU A 184 12.82 9.10 -8.45
C GLU A 184 12.49 8.14 -9.59
N GLU A 185 12.61 8.62 -10.83
CA GLU A 185 12.46 7.75 -12.00
C GLU A 185 13.55 6.68 -12.00
N THR A 186 13.18 5.44 -12.21
CA THR A 186 14.13 4.34 -12.38
C THR A 186 14.76 4.37 -13.77
N GLU A 187 15.90 3.68 -13.95
CA GLU A 187 16.56 3.57 -15.26
C GLU A 187 15.63 3.04 -16.38
N LEU A 188 14.66 2.18 -16.01
CA LEU A 188 13.66 1.65 -16.94
C LEU A 188 12.60 2.69 -17.33
N GLU A 189 12.41 3.71 -16.52
CA GLU A 189 11.48 4.83 -16.76
C GLU A 189 12.17 5.98 -17.52
N ILE A 190 13.44 6.30 -17.19
CA ILE A 190 14.22 7.44 -17.73
C ILE A 190 14.80 7.17 -19.12
N SER A 191 15.02 5.92 -19.53
CA SER A 191 15.71 5.62 -20.78
C SER A 191 15.07 6.38 -21.95
N LYS A 192 15.89 6.91 -22.89
CA LYS A 192 15.38 7.57 -24.12
C LYS A 192 14.37 6.71 -24.86
N ASP A 193 14.46 5.40 -24.64
CA ASP A 193 13.54 4.36 -25.10
C ASP A 193 12.63 3.87 -23.98
N GLY A 194 12.43 4.69 -22.94
CA GLY A 194 11.61 4.37 -21.76
C GLY A 194 10.27 3.74 -22.12
N ILE A 195 9.81 2.83 -21.28
CA ILE A 195 8.67 1.97 -21.59
C ILE A 195 7.40 2.80 -21.79
N GLY A 196 7.38 4.03 -21.23
CA GLY A 196 6.24 4.95 -21.37
C GLY A 196 5.03 4.40 -20.65
N ILE A 197 5.19 4.11 -19.35
CA ILE A 197 4.10 3.65 -18.48
C ILE A 197 2.99 4.71 -18.39
N ASP A 198 3.32 5.99 -18.48
CA ASP A 198 2.39 7.11 -18.61
C ASP A 198 1.41 6.95 -19.79
N ARG A 199 1.77 6.16 -20.80
CA ARG A 199 1.02 5.94 -22.04
C ARG A 199 0.51 4.51 -22.16
N LEU A 200 0.37 3.78 -21.07
CA LEU A 200 -0.29 2.47 -21.10
C LEU A 200 -1.75 2.64 -21.47
N PRO A 201 -2.29 1.77 -22.35
CA PRO A 201 -3.70 1.82 -22.70
C PRO A 201 -4.57 1.49 -21.49
N GLU A 202 -5.70 2.16 -21.41
CA GLU A 202 -6.74 1.85 -20.44
C GLU A 202 -7.64 0.74 -20.95
N GLY A 203 -8.22 -0.02 -20.03
CA GLY A 203 -9.17 -1.04 -20.37
C GLY A 203 -9.70 -1.78 -19.17
N ASP A 204 -10.71 -2.59 -19.43
CA ASP A 204 -11.43 -3.33 -18.42
C ASP A 204 -10.77 -4.67 -18.14
N ILE A 205 -10.79 -5.05 -16.85
CA ILE A 205 -10.42 -6.40 -16.39
C ILE A 205 -11.60 -7.03 -15.65
N GLU A 206 -11.65 -8.36 -15.63
CA GLU A 206 -12.63 -9.08 -14.85
C GLU A 206 -12.38 -8.91 -13.36
N ILE A 207 -13.42 -8.67 -12.58
CA ILE A 207 -13.32 -8.55 -11.13
C ILE A 207 -12.97 -9.91 -10.52
N PHE A 208 -11.98 -9.93 -9.63
CA PHE A 208 -11.52 -11.13 -8.94
C PHE A 208 -12.68 -11.85 -8.22
N SER A 209 -12.77 -13.15 -8.38
CA SER A 209 -13.90 -13.93 -7.84
C SER A 209 -14.07 -13.86 -6.31
N LYS A 210 -12.96 -13.58 -5.60
CA LYS A 210 -12.94 -13.40 -4.15
C LYS A 210 -12.75 -11.94 -3.73
N THR A 211 -13.10 -11.00 -4.61
CA THR A 211 -12.90 -9.56 -4.39
C THR A 211 -13.46 -9.07 -3.06
N ALA A 212 -12.79 -8.06 -2.49
CA ALA A 212 -13.29 -7.31 -1.35
C ALA A 212 -14.40 -6.32 -1.74
N LEU A 213 -14.51 -5.96 -3.02
CA LEU A 213 -15.51 -5.01 -3.52
C LEU A 213 -16.93 -5.54 -3.31
N LYS A 214 -17.80 -4.67 -2.77
CA LYS A 214 -19.21 -4.96 -2.56
C LYS A 214 -20.08 -4.01 -3.36
N GLY A 215 -21.11 -4.55 -4.00
CA GLY A 215 -22.17 -3.77 -4.64
C GLY A 215 -23.13 -3.13 -3.61
N VAL A 216 -24.10 -2.40 -4.12
CA VAL A 216 -25.17 -1.77 -3.32
C VAL A 216 -25.96 -2.83 -2.53
N ASP A 217 -26.10 -4.02 -3.08
CA ASP A 217 -26.74 -5.19 -2.45
C ASP A 217 -25.88 -5.88 -1.39
N LYS A 218 -24.70 -5.32 -1.06
CA LYS A 218 -23.69 -5.88 -0.15
C LYS A 218 -23.09 -7.21 -0.61
N LYS A 219 -23.41 -7.69 -1.80
CA LYS A 219 -22.75 -8.86 -2.40
C LYS A 219 -21.47 -8.44 -3.09
N ARG A 220 -20.56 -9.41 -3.31
CA ARG A 220 -19.34 -9.17 -4.07
C ARG A 220 -19.67 -8.68 -5.48
N LYS A 221 -18.98 -7.62 -5.91
CA LYS A 221 -19.08 -7.15 -7.30
C LYS A 221 -18.63 -8.25 -8.27
N LYS A 222 -19.20 -8.24 -9.46
CA LYS A 222 -18.87 -9.14 -10.58
C LYS A 222 -18.90 -8.37 -11.88
N GLY A 223 -18.29 -8.91 -12.90
CA GLY A 223 -18.22 -8.31 -14.23
C GLY A 223 -16.87 -7.69 -14.51
N ASN A 224 -16.83 -6.76 -15.43
CA ASN A 224 -15.62 -6.06 -15.83
C ASN A 224 -15.67 -4.61 -15.33
N ILE A 225 -14.50 -4.06 -15.02
CA ILE A 225 -14.32 -2.70 -14.55
C ILE A 225 -12.97 -2.17 -15.06
N ASN A 226 -12.86 -0.87 -15.30
CA ASN A 226 -11.59 -0.25 -15.66
C ASN A 226 -10.51 -0.59 -14.63
N PHE A 227 -9.30 -0.91 -15.09
CA PHE A 227 -8.20 -1.36 -14.22
C PHE A 227 -7.87 -0.35 -13.11
N ILE A 228 -7.78 0.95 -13.43
CA ILE A 228 -7.41 1.99 -12.46
C ILE A 228 -8.55 2.24 -11.48
N GLU A 229 -9.79 2.26 -11.94
CA GLU A 229 -10.97 2.32 -11.08
C GLU A 229 -10.98 1.16 -10.10
N TYR A 230 -10.73 -0.06 -10.61
CA TYR A 230 -10.66 -1.25 -9.77
C TYR A 230 -9.56 -1.15 -8.72
N LEU A 231 -8.37 -0.73 -9.12
CA LEU A 231 -7.24 -0.59 -8.19
C LEU A 231 -7.60 0.35 -7.03
N PHE A 232 -8.20 1.50 -7.30
CA PHE A 232 -8.56 2.45 -6.25
C PHE A 232 -9.75 1.98 -5.42
N GLU A 233 -10.81 1.41 -6.00
CA GLU A 233 -11.91 0.82 -5.23
C GLU A 233 -11.43 -0.34 -4.35
N PHE A 234 -10.51 -1.15 -4.85
CA PHE A 234 -9.89 -2.24 -4.08
C PHE A 234 -9.15 -1.69 -2.86
N LEU A 235 -8.29 -0.68 -3.03
CA LEU A 235 -7.59 -0.04 -1.92
C LEU A 235 -8.57 0.59 -0.92
N ASP A 236 -9.64 1.20 -1.39
CA ASP A 236 -10.68 1.81 -0.54
C ASP A 236 -11.54 0.80 0.22
N SER A 237 -11.51 -0.47 -0.19
CA SER A 237 -12.19 -1.56 0.52
C SER A 237 -11.48 -1.97 1.81
N TYR A 238 -10.29 -1.42 2.09
CA TYR A 238 -9.49 -1.71 3.27
C TYR A 238 -9.19 -0.44 4.08
N ASP A 239 -8.91 -0.63 5.37
CA ASP A 239 -8.56 0.46 6.28
C ASP A 239 -7.02 0.57 6.40
N PHE A 240 -6.46 1.66 5.92
CA PHE A 240 -5.02 1.97 5.99
C PHE A 240 -4.65 2.85 7.17
N SER A 241 -5.53 3.01 8.16
CA SER A 241 -5.24 3.81 9.36
C SER A 241 -4.15 3.16 10.22
N THR A 242 -3.37 3.98 10.92
CA THR A 242 -2.30 3.49 11.80
C THR A 242 -2.76 3.34 13.25
N SER A 243 -3.95 3.82 13.61
CA SER A 243 -4.43 3.83 14.98
C SER A 243 -5.54 2.80 15.23
N ILE A 244 -5.31 1.93 16.19
CA ILE A 244 -6.28 0.93 16.65
C ILE A 244 -7.61 1.60 17.11
N SER A 245 -7.54 2.81 17.68
CA SER A 245 -8.72 3.56 18.12
C SER A 245 -9.66 3.98 16.98
N HIS A 246 -9.16 4.07 15.75
CA HIS A 246 -9.99 4.35 14.58
C HIS A 246 -10.52 3.08 13.94
N HIS A 247 -9.78 1.96 14.04
CA HIS A 247 -10.20 0.66 13.52
C HIS A 247 -11.49 0.15 14.19
N GLU A 248 -11.70 0.43 15.48
CA GLU A 248 -12.95 0.08 16.18
C GLU A 248 -14.22 0.69 15.54
N LYS A 249 -14.06 1.74 14.73
CA LYS A 249 -15.16 2.38 13.97
C LYS A 249 -15.23 1.92 12.52
N SER A 250 -14.18 1.34 11.98
CA SER A 250 -14.12 0.82 10.62
C SER A 250 -14.60 -0.63 10.56
N LYS A 251 -15.42 -0.93 9.55
CA LYS A 251 -15.86 -2.31 9.26
C LYS A 251 -14.93 -3.03 8.30
N ASN A 252 -13.88 -2.35 7.84
CA ASN A 252 -12.94 -2.86 6.84
C ASN A 252 -11.72 -3.47 7.53
N ASP A 253 -11.12 -4.46 6.90
CA ASP A 253 -9.89 -5.08 7.39
C ASP A 253 -8.74 -4.08 7.40
N LEU A 254 -7.98 -4.06 8.50
CA LEU A 254 -6.86 -3.14 8.69
C LEU A 254 -5.63 -3.58 7.88
N ILE A 255 -5.10 -2.65 7.09
CA ILE A 255 -3.81 -2.78 6.38
C ILE A 255 -2.85 -1.74 6.93
N ASN A 256 -2.21 -2.04 8.04
CA ASN A 256 -1.23 -1.16 8.66
C ASN A 256 0.17 -1.30 8.01
N ALA A 257 1.11 -0.44 8.44
CA ALA A 257 2.49 -0.44 7.92
C ALA A 257 3.20 -1.79 8.09
N SER A 258 2.91 -2.56 9.14
CA SER A 258 3.50 -3.89 9.37
C SER A 258 2.98 -4.91 8.36
N VAL A 259 1.67 -4.91 8.06
CA VAL A 259 1.07 -5.77 7.03
C VAL A 259 1.63 -5.40 5.65
N LEU A 260 1.76 -4.11 5.34
CA LEU A 260 2.39 -3.66 4.09
C LEU A 260 3.86 -4.06 4.01
N GLY A 261 4.61 -4.00 5.12
CA GLY A 261 5.98 -4.51 5.18
C GLY A 261 6.09 -5.97 4.75
N LEU A 262 5.19 -6.84 5.24
CA LEU A 262 5.13 -8.25 4.81
C LEU A 262 4.76 -8.41 3.33
N ILE A 263 3.89 -7.54 2.81
CA ILE A 263 3.50 -7.53 1.39
C ILE A 263 4.70 -7.13 0.53
N PHE A 264 5.39 -6.04 0.90
CA PHE A 264 6.60 -5.57 0.21
C PHE A 264 7.71 -6.62 0.23
N GLU A 265 7.95 -7.27 1.38
CA GLU A 265 8.90 -8.38 1.50
C GLU A 265 8.59 -9.49 0.49
N LYS A 266 7.33 -9.93 0.42
CA LYS A 266 6.92 -10.98 -0.50
C LYS A 266 7.02 -10.56 -1.98
N ILE A 267 6.58 -9.35 -2.31
CA ILE A 267 6.59 -8.84 -3.68
C ILE A 267 8.01 -8.56 -4.15
N ASN A 268 8.82 -7.88 -3.34
CA ASN A 268 10.21 -7.54 -3.70
C ASN A 268 11.15 -8.74 -3.63
N GLY A 269 10.83 -9.74 -2.80
CA GLY A 269 11.61 -10.98 -2.66
C GLY A 269 11.46 -11.98 -3.81
N TYR A 270 10.77 -11.63 -4.88
CA TYR A 270 10.50 -12.55 -5.99
C TYR A 270 11.75 -13.03 -6.73
N ARG A 271 12.85 -12.28 -6.70
CA ARG A 271 14.14 -12.62 -7.32
C ARG A 271 15.21 -13.04 -6.33
N ASP A 272 15.45 -12.22 -5.30
CA ASP A 272 16.67 -12.26 -4.50
C ASP A 272 16.43 -12.55 -3.02
N GLY A 273 15.21 -12.93 -2.62
CA GLY A 273 14.89 -13.25 -1.24
C GLY A 273 15.11 -12.07 -0.29
N SER A 274 14.57 -10.90 -0.63
CA SER A 274 14.60 -9.73 0.27
C SER A 274 13.89 -10.03 1.59
N PHE A 275 14.55 -9.75 2.72
CA PHE A 275 13.99 -9.92 4.05
C PHE A 275 13.94 -8.58 4.75
N TYR A 276 12.76 -8.21 5.26
CA TYR A 276 12.58 -7.02 6.07
C TYR A 276 12.80 -7.36 7.55
N THR A 277 13.44 -6.45 8.27
CA THR A 277 13.62 -6.63 9.71
C THR A 277 12.26 -6.60 10.40
N PRO A 278 11.85 -7.64 11.15
CA PRO A 278 10.57 -7.66 11.86
C PRO A 278 10.39 -6.45 12.78
N GLY A 279 9.17 -5.91 12.84
CA GLY A 279 8.87 -4.68 13.59
C GLY A 279 9.22 -4.74 15.08
N ASN A 280 9.18 -5.91 15.71
CA ASN A 280 9.65 -6.12 17.10
C ASN A 280 11.16 -5.91 17.24
N ILE A 281 11.94 -6.30 16.23
CA ILE A 281 13.40 -6.08 16.22
C ILE A 281 13.70 -4.59 15.97
N THR A 282 13.03 -3.97 14.99
CA THR A 282 13.21 -2.52 14.73
C THR A 282 12.81 -1.68 15.93
N MET A 283 11.73 -2.01 16.65
CA MET A 283 11.37 -1.35 17.90
C MET A 283 12.44 -1.52 18.99
N TYR A 284 13.07 -2.69 19.06
CA TYR A 284 14.17 -2.92 20.02
C TYR A 284 15.42 -2.12 19.65
N MET A 285 15.74 -2.00 18.36
CA MET A 285 16.91 -1.26 17.88
C MET A 285 16.74 0.26 17.97
N SER A 286 15.50 0.77 18.00
CA SER A 286 15.19 2.22 18.07
C SER A 286 15.07 2.74 19.50
N ARG A 287 15.27 1.92 20.52
CA ARG A 287 15.33 2.28 21.95
C ARG A 287 16.77 2.51 22.40
#